data_353c826545e5a7bd158e36fe40627bdc
#
_entry.id   353c826545e5a7bd158e36fe40627bdc
#
_cell.length_a   1.000
_cell.length_b   1.000
_cell.length_c   1.000
_cell.angle_alpha   90.00
_cell.angle_beta   90.00
_cell.angle_gamma   90.00
#
_symmetry.space_group_name_H-M   'P 1'
#
loop_
_entity.id
_entity.type
_entity.pdbx_description
1 polymer ?
#
loop_
_entity_poly.entity_id
_entity_poly.type
_entity_poly.pdbx_seq_one_letter_code
_entity_poly.pdbx_strand_id
1 'polypeptide(L)'
;MKKLTKFFAAIVAVCTLALGFSLFGCNQNGGGLDLGNGTGNYIAKQTDTEVVFVGTTDVLKEHDEYSLFDYMTALKTKKQLDFKGDNGQYGYFITSVNGKEATGNSYWAVYISFKTLDGDETVYAGGEYSTEYTYETTTLYSANYGVSGIPYVNGATYALVLETF
;
A
#
# COMPACT_ATOMS: atom_id res chain seq x y z
N MET A 1 -70.80 -0.51 32.65
CA MET A 1 -70.16 -0.50 31.30
C MET A 1 -68.70 -0.15 31.50
N LYS A 2 -67.85 -1.14 31.46
CA LYS A 2 -66.43 -1.00 31.81
C LYS A 2 -65.62 -0.74 30.54
N LYS A 3 -65.04 0.45 30.44
CA LYS A 3 -64.11 0.76 29.35
C LYS A 3 -62.72 0.28 29.74
N LEU A 4 -62.31 -0.75 29.01
CA LEU A 4 -60.96 -1.33 29.13
C LEU A 4 -59.98 -0.43 28.35
N THR A 5 -59.21 0.33 29.07
CA THR A 5 -58.17 1.12 28.47
C THR A 5 -56.96 0.24 28.19
N LYS A 6 -56.76 -0.10 26.93
CA LYS A 6 -55.58 -0.83 26.51
C LYS A 6 -54.43 0.14 26.44
N PHE A 7 -53.47 -0.04 27.35
CA PHE A 7 -52.17 0.56 27.25
C PHE A 7 -51.42 -0.10 26.09
N PHE A 8 -51.36 0.58 24.97
CA PHE A 8 -50.37 0.26 23.95
C PHE A 8 -49.05 0.90 24.40
N ALA A 9 -48.21 0.07 24.98
CA ALA A 9 -46.79 0.41 25.09
C ALA A 9 -46.21 0.46 23.68
N ALA A 10 -46.15 1.66 23.14
CA ALA A 10 -45.38 1.91 21.92
C ALA A 10 -43.93 1.72 22.26
N ILE A 11 -43.37 0.54 21.98
CA ILE A 11 -41.96 0.33 21.89
C ILE A 11 -41.53 1.09 20.63
N VAL A 12 -41.09 2.29 20.83
CA VAL A 12 -40.35 3.03 19.82
C VAL A 12 -38.99 2.32 19.70
N ALA A 13 -38.94 1.33 18.82
CA ALA A 13 -37.69 0.82 18.31
C ALA A 13 -37.05 1.97 17.52
N VAL A 14 -36.20 2.73 18.18
CA VAL A 14 -35.28 3.64 17.52
C VAL A 14 -34.32 2.75 16.72
N CYS A 15 -34.73 2.39 15.51
CA CYS A 15 -33.81 1.96 14.49
C CYS A 15 -32.90 3.16 14.18
N THR A 16 -31.86 3.34 14.96
CA THR A 16 -30.69 4.10 14.53
C THR A 16 -30.17 3.37 13.28
N LEU A 17 -30.60 3.86 12.14
CA LEU A 17 -29.92 3.65 10.89
C LEU A 17 -28.51 4.24 11.08
N ALA A 18 -27.62 3.45 11.68
CA ALA A 18 -26.22 3.62 11.48
C ALA A 18 -26.00 3.42 9.99
N LEU A 19 -26.03 4.53 9.26
CA LEU A 19 -25.39 4.61 7.96
C LEU A 19 -23.95 4.21 8.23
N GLY A 20 -23.70 2.92 8.08
CA GLY A 20 -22.36 2.40 8.02
C GLY A 20 -21.70 3.06 6.82
N PHE A 21 -21.02 4.16 7.09
CA PHE A 21 -19.86 4.49 6.31
C PHE A 21 -18.97 3.26 6.48
N SER A 22 -19.03 2.38 5.51
CA SER A 22 -17.95 1.46 5.26
C SER A 22 -16.76 2.35 4.91
N LEU A 23 -16.15 2.88 5.94
CA LEU A 23 -14.74 3.14 5.87
C LEU A 23 -14.19 1.82 5.37
N PHE A 24 -13.65 1.81 4.18
CA PHE A 24 -12.66 0.82 3.78
C PHE A 24 -11.50 1.02 4.77
N GLY A 25 -11.78 0.65 6.03
CA GLY A 25 -10.78 0.48 7.03
C GLY A 25 -9.96 -0.69 6.53
N CYS A 26 -8.69 -0.45 6.34
CA CYS A 26 -7.69 -1.50 6.33
C CYS A 26 -8.12 -2.54 7.35
N ASN A 27 -8.41 -3.74 6.87
CA ASN A 27 -8.76 -4.85 7.73
C ASN A 27 -7.52 -5.14 8.59
N GLN A 28 -7.49 -4.58 9.80
CA GLN A 28 -6.45 -4.83 10.79
C GLN A 28 -6.61 -6.21 11.45
N ASN A 29 -7.25 -7.13 10.76
CA ASN A 29 -7.18 -8.53 11.11
C ASN A 29 -5.85 -9.07 10.57
N GLY A 30 -4.85 -8.99 11.36
CA GLY A 30 -3.59 -9.67 11.52
C GLY A 30 -3.08 -10.74 10.53
N GLY A 31 -3.50 -10.71 9.29
CA GLY A 31 -2.96 -11.51 8.20
C GLY A 31 -1.98 -10.66 7.37
N GLY A 32 -0.99 -10.06 8.02
CA GLY A 32 0.10 -9.42 7.28
C GLY A 32 0.77 -10.45 6.38
N LEU A 33 1.22 -9.99 5.22
CA LEU A 33 1.99 -10.78 4.28
C LEU A 33 3.14 -11.49 5.02
N ASP A 34 3.10 -12.82 5.10
CA ASP A 34 4.14 -13.60 5.75
C ASP A 34 5.23 -13.94 4.72
N LEU A 35 6.37 -13.30 4.86
CA LEU A 35 7.57 -13.61 4.08
C LEU A 35 8.18 -14.97 4.46
N GLY A 36 7.43 -15.82 5.16
CA GLY A 36 7.89 -17.12 5.64
C GLY A 36 9.06 -16.99 6.62
N ASN A 37 9.60 -18.13 7.05
CA ASN A 37 10.79 -18.18 7.91
C ASN A 37 12.11 -18.05 7.12
N GLY A 38 12.05 -17.70 5.84
CA GLY A 38 13.22 -17.51 5.00
C GLY A 38 14.14 -16.42 5.56
N THR A 39 15.42 -16.70 5.62
CA THR A 39 16.48 -15.74 5.97
C THR A 39 16.95 -14.94 4.76
N GLY A 40 16.19 -15.01 3.65
CA GLY A 40 16.52 -14.34 2.39
C GLY A 40 16.59 -12.82 2.55
N ASN A 41 17.54 -12.21 1.87
CA ASN A 41 17.56 -10.78 1.69
C ASN A 41 16.63 -10.42 0.53
N TYR A 42 15.55 -9.73 0.81
CA TYR A 42 14.57 -9.30 -0.20
C TYR A 42 14.89 -7.93 -0.79
N ILE A 43 15.88 -7.25 -0.24
CA ILE A 43 16.36 -5.97 -0.75
C ILE A 43 17.48 -6.22 -1.75
N ALA A 44 17.27 -5.83 -3.00
CA ALA A 44 18.23 -5.97 -4.09
C ALA A 44 19.33 -4.89 -4.04
N LYS A 45 18.95 -3.66 -3.66
CA LYS A 45 19.89 -2.53 -3.49
C LYS A 45 19.40 -1.65 -2.35
N GLN A 46 20.32 -1.15 -1.53
CA GLN A 46 20.02 -0.16 -0.49
C GLN A 46 21.16 0.82 -0.33
N THR A 47 20.82 2.09 -0.38
CA THR A 47 21.70 3.24 -0.07
C THR A 47 20.93 4.23 0.81
N ASP A 48 21.53 5.37 1.14
CA ASP A 48 20.85 6.43 1.91
C ASP A 48 19.70 7.10 1.13
N THR A 49 19.69 6.98 -0.19
CA THR A 49 18.73 7.65 -1.07
C THR A 49 17.94 6.71 -1.97
N GLU A 50 18.24 5.43 -1.91
CA GLU A 50 17.60 4.43 -2.77
C GLU A 50 17.39 3.11 -2.04
N VAL A 51 16.23 2.50 -2.26
CA VAL A 51 15.96 1.10 -1.90
C VAL A 51 15.27 0.43 -3.08
N VAL A 52 15.85 -0.66 -3.57
CA VAL A 52 15.27 -1.47 -4.66
C VAL A 52 14.97 -2.88 -4.15
N PHE A 53 13.81 -3.38 -4.46
CA PHE A 53 13.40 -4.74 -4.15
C PHE A 53 12.62 -5.37 -5.30
N VAL A 54 12.68 -6.69 -5.41
CA VAL A 54 12.00 -7.47 -6.44
C VAL A 54 10.97 -8.34 -5.78
N GLY A 55 9.77 -8.37 -6.35
CA GLY A 55 8.72 -9.28 -5.93
C GLY A 55 9.15 -10.74 -6.12
N THR A 56 9.03 -11.55 -5.08
CA THR A 56 9.42 -12.97 -5.12
C THR A 56 8.24 -13.90 -4.95
N THR A 57 8.26 -15.06 -5.60
CA THR A 57 7.21 -16.09 -5.54
C THR A 57 7.03 -16.71 -4.16
N ASP A 58 8.07 -16.68 -3.33
CA ASP A 58 8.07 -17.42 -2.07
C ASP A 58 7.09 -16.85 -1.05
N VAL A 59 6.58 -15.66 -1.34
CA VAL A 59 5.80 -14.87 -0.41
C VAL A 59 4.31 -14.98 -0.64
N LEU A 60 3.89 -15.42 -1.81
CA LEU A 60 2.53 -15.21 -2.28
C LEU A 60 1.87 -16.48 -2.80
N LYS A 61 1.15 -17.16 -1.94
CA LYS A 61 0.32 -18.29 -2.38
C LYS A 61 -1.05 -17.90 -2.90
N GLU A 62 -1.53 -16.69 -2.62
CA GLU A 62 -2.86 -16.21 -3.04
C GLU A 62 -2.81 -14.69 -3.23
N HIS A 63 -2.72 -14.19 -4.48
CA HIS A 63 -1.98 -13.02 -4.88
C HIS A 63 -2.71 -11.74 -5.20
N ASP A 64 -4.00 -11.78 -5.42
CA ASP A 64 -4.71 -10.64 -6.01
C ASP A 64 -5.08 -9.55 -4.98
N GLU A 65 -4.68 -9.72 -3.72
CA GLU A 65 -5.16 -8.87 -2.62
C GLU A 65 -4.08 -8.03 -1.93
N TYR A 66 -2.79 -8.23 -2.22
CA TYR A 66 -1.72 -7.52 -1.53
C TYR A 66 -1.25 -6.28 -2.29
N SER A 67 -1.03 -5.21 -1.55
CA SER A 67 -0.41 -3.99 -2.05
C SER A 67 1.10 -3.96 -1.82
N LEU A 68 1.78 -3.04 -2.48
CA LEU A 68 3.18 -2.73 -2.18
C LEU A 68 3.38 -2.33 -0.71
N PHE A 69 2.38 -1.66 -0.10
CA PHE A 69 2.41 -1.32 1.32
C PHE A 69 2.46 -2.55 2.22
N ASP A 70 1.69 -3.60 1.90
CA ASP A 70 1.70 -4.85 2.66
C ASP A 70 3.06 -5.53 2.58
N TYR A 71 3.66 -5.56 1.39
CA TYR A 71 5.01 -6.09 1.21
C TYR A 71 6.06 -5.30 1.98
N MET A 72 6.04 -3.98 1.90
CA MET A 72 6.94 -3.11 2.67
C MET A 72 6.76 -3.30 4.18
N THR A 73 5.52 -3.52 4.64
CA THR A 73 5.22 -3.80 6.05
C THR A 73 5.81 -5.14 6.49
N ALA A 74 5.77 -6.14 5.63
CA ALA A 74 6.40 -7.43 5.89
C ALA A 74 7.94 -7.30 5.95
N LEU A 75 8.55 -6.52 5.05
CA LEU A 75 9.99 -6.22 5.09
C LEU A 75 10.37 -5.47 6.39
N LYS A 76 9.51 -4.55 6.85
CA LYS A 76 9.71 -3.85 8.11
C LYS A 76 9.65 -4.80 9.31
N THR A 77 8.72 -5.74 9.32
CA THR A 77 8.62 -6.79 10.34
C THR A 77 9.90 -7.64 10.39
N LYS A 78 10.50 -7.90 9.25
CA LYS A 78 11.80 -8.60 9.13
C LYS A 78 13.01 -7.71 9.38
N LYS A 79 12.82 -6.44 9.72
CA LYS A 79 13.90 -5.45 9.96
C LYS A 79 14.81 -5.25 8.74
N GLN A 80 14.32 -5.49 7.56
CA GLN A 80 15.03 -5.25 6.30
C GLN A 80 14.75 -3.87 5.71
N LEU A 81 13.59 -3.28 6.05
CA LEU A 81 13.18 -1.96 5.66
C LEU A 81 12.54 -1.25 6.85
N ASP A 82 12.85 0.01 7.07
CA ASP A 82 12.02 0.89 7.90
C ASP A 82 11.46 2.02 7.03
N PHE A 83 10.21 2.38 7.25
CA PHE A 83 9.60 3.49 6.54
C PHE A 83 8.52 4.15 7.37
N LYS A 84 8.26 5.43 7.05
CA LYS A 84 7.15 6.23 7.58
C LYS A 84 6.48 6.94 6.40
N GLY A 85 5.26 7.38 6.62
CA GLY A 85 4.50 8.14 5.63
C GLY A 85 3.11 8.46 6.14
N ASP A 86 2.31 9.04 5.25
CA ASP A 86 0.98 9.53 5.56
C ASP A 86 -0.03 9.07 4.51
N ASN A 87 -1.27 8.86 4.93
CA ASN A 87 -2.37 8.57 4.02
C ASN A 87 -2.79 9.83 3.27
N GLY A 88 -2.87 9.73 1.95
CA GLY A 88 -3.39 10.77 1.08
C GLY A 88 -4.53 10.26 0.19
N GLN A 89 -5.01 11.10 -0.71
CA GLN A 89 -6.12 10.79 -1.61
C GLN A 89 -5.80 9.60 -2.55
N TYR A 90 -4.55 9.43 -2.92
CA TYR A 90 -4.08 8.39 -3.86
C TYR A 90 -3.34 7.24 -3.16
N GLY A 91 -3.52 7.09 -1.86
CA GLY A 91 -2.91 6.03 -1.07
C GLY A 91 -1.89 6.53 -0.05
N TYR A 92 -1.07 5.61 0.47
CA TYR A 92 -0.06 5.91 1.49
C TYR A 92 1.24 6.41 0.82
N PHE A 93 1.63 7.63 1.15
CA PHE A 93 2.84 8.29 0.63
C PHE A 93 3.98 8.19 1.62
N ILE A 94 5.16 7.87 1.11
CA ILE A 94 6.37 7.69 1.92
C ILE A 94 7.00 9.04 2.23
N THR A 95 7.30 9.29 3.50
CA THR A 95 7.98 10.50 3.97
C THR A 95 9.38 10.20 4.52
N SER A 96 9.64 8.94 4.89
CA SER A 96 10.96 8.52 5.39
C SER A 96 11.22 7.07 5.02
N VAL A 97 12.46 6.76 4.65
CA VAL A 97 12.96 5.39 4.42
C VAL A 97 14.27 5.22 5.18
N ASN A 98 14.34 4.15 6.00
CA ASN A 98 15.52 3.80 6.80
C ASN A 98 16.08 4.97 7.63
N GLY A 99 15.19 5.79 8.18
CA GLY A 99 15.51 6.97 8.97
C GLY A 99 15.88 8.21 8.15
N LYS A 100 15.96 8.12 6.83
CA LYS A 100 16.18 9.26 5.94
C LYS A 100 14.85 9.92 5.61
N GLU A 101 14.59 11.08 6.17
CA GLU A 101 13.38 11.86 5.93
C GLU A 101 13.51 12.71 4.66
N ALA A 102 12.40 12.81 3.91
CA ALA A 102 12.24 13.83 2.89
C ALA A 102 12.18 15.22 3.55
N THR A 103 12.84 16.19 2.98
CA THR A 103 12.88 17.57 3.48
C THR A 103 12.37 18.54 2.43
N GLY A 104 12.04 19.76 2.80
CA GLY A 104 11.29 20.77 2.06
C GLY A 104 11.33 20.81 0.54
N ASN A 105 12.39 20.38 -0.09
CA ASN A 105 12.57 20.31 -1.53
C ASN A 105 12.89 18.89 -2.04
N SER A 106 12.58 17.86 -1.24
CA SER A 106 12.76 16.46 -1.62
C SER A 106 11.55 15.62 -1.26
N TYR A 107 11.40 14.48 -1.94
CA TYR A 107 10.33 13.52 -1.70
C TYR A 107 10.81 12.11 -2.03
N TRP A 108 10.20 11.09 -1.40
CA TRP A 108 10.44 9.70 -1.75
C TRP A 108 9.54 9.30 -2.92
N ALA A 109 10.10 9.23 -4.11
CA ALA A 109 9.43 8.74 -5.31
C ALA A 109 9.33 7.22 -5.28
N VAL A 110 8.22 6.69 -5.80
CA VAL A 110 8.00 5.26 -5.99
C VAL A 110 8.08 4.95 -7.47
N TYR A 111 8.93 4.00 -7.84
CA TYR A 111 9.09 3.53 -9.20
C TYR A 111 8.73 2.05 -9.30
N ILE A 112 8.05 1.65 -10.38
CA ILE A 112 7.61 0.28 -10.61
C ILE A 112 7.89 -0.16 -12.05
N SER A 113 8.15 -1.44 -12.27
CA SER A 113 8.52 -1.99 -13.57
C SER A 113 7.36 -2.31 -14.49
N PHE A 114 6.13 -2.03 -14.09
CA PHE A 114 4.92 -2.21 -14.92
C PHE A 114 4.09 -0.93 -14.96
N LYS A 115 3.32 -0.73 -16.03
CA LYS A 115 2.40 0.42 -16.16
C LYS A 115 0.95 0.02 -15.93
N THR A 116 0.59 -1.14 -16.43
CA THR A 116 -0.75 -1.75 -16.32
C THR A 116 -0.60 -3.23 -16.00
N LEU A 117 -1.66 -3.88 -15.58
CA LEU A 117 -1.71 -5.33 -15.41
C LEU A 117 -2.74 -5.93 -16.37
N ASP A 118 -2.54 -7.18 -16.76
CA ASP A 118 -3.45 -7.89 -17.65
C ASP A 118 -4.85 -7.98 -17.03
N GLY A 119 -5.85 -7.52 -17.78
CA GLY A 119 -7.24 -7.52 -17.34
C GLY A 119 -7.64 -6.36 -16.41
N ASP A 120 -6.71 -5.43 -16.12
CA ASP A 120 -6.98 -4.23 -15.32
C ASP A 120 -6.82 -2.96 -16.18
N GLU A 121 -7.81 -2.08 -16.16
CA GLU A 121 -7.79 -0.80 -16.87
C GLU A 121 -6.98 0.27 -16.13
N THR A 122 -6.54 0.00 -14.91
CA THR A 122 -5.81 0.94 -14.07
C THR A 122 -4.40 1.17 -14.59
N VAL A 123 -4.01 2.43 -14.74
CA VAL A 123 -2.65 2.84 -15.09
C VAL A 123 -1.88 3.15 -13.81
N TYR A 124 -1.08 2.19 -13.35
CA TYR A 124 -0.35 2.28 -12.09
C TYR A 124 0.88 3.17 -12.14
N ALA A 125 1.52 3.28 -13.31
CA ALA A 125 2.70 4.12 -13.51
C ALA A 125 2.78 4.64 -14.94
N GLY A 126 3.61 5.65 -15.12
CA GLY A 126 3.76 6.30 -16.42
C GLY A 126 2.70 7.39 -16.66
N GLY A 127 2.81 8.08 -17.78
CA GLY A 127 1.98 9.22 -18.15
C GLY A 127 2.81 10.37 -18.68
N GLU A 128 2.17 11.49 -19.00
CA GLU A 128 2.82 12.64 -19.65
C GLU A 128 3.96 13.26 -18.81
N TYR A 129 3.83 13.20 -17.48
CA TYR A 129 4.81 13.80 -16.54
C TYR A 129 5.59 12.74 -15.77
N SER A 130 5.57 11.49 -16.22
CA SER A 130 6.26 10.39 -15.54
C SER A 130 7.76 10.49 -15.75
N THR A 131 8.50 10.29 -14.68
CA THR A 131 9.95 10.11 -14.70
C THR A 131 10.30 8.64 -14.79
N GLU A 132 11.50 8.34 -15.26
CA GLU A 132 12.03 6.98 -15.39
C GLU A 132 13.24 6.81 -14.47
N TYR A 133 13.35 5.63 -13.88
CA TYR A 133 14.50 5.19 -13.11
C TYR A 133 15.00 3.86 -13.67
N THR A 134 16.31 3.70 -13.84
CA THR A 134 16.87 2.45 -14.35
C THR A 134 17.59 1.70 -13.24
N TYR A 135 17.17 0.46 -13.00
CA TYR A 135 17.86 -0.48 -12.14
C TYR A 135 18.40 -1.63 -12.99
N GLU A 136 19.73 -1.80 -13.03
CA GLU A 136 20.41 -2.75 -13.94
C GLU A 136 19.97 -2.54 -15.40
N THR A 137 19.22 -3.48 -15.95
CA THR A 137 18.67 -3.42 -17.32
C THR A 137 17.17 -3.14 -17.36
N THR A 138 16.55 -2.93 -16.20
CA THR A 138 15.11 -2.72 -16.08
C THR A 138 14.78 -1.25 -15.94
N THR A 139 13.93 -0.74 -16.83
CA THR A 139 13.33 0.59 -16.71
C THR A 139 12.11 0.53 -15.82
N LEU A 140 12.08 1.39 -14.81
CA LEU A 140 10.96 1.60 -13.92
C LEU A 140 10.36 2.98 -14.17
N TYR A 141 9.06 3.10 -13.94
CA TYR A 141 8.29 4.33 -14.17
C TYR A 141 7.74 4.85 -12.86
N SER A 142 7.73 6.17 -12.69
CA SER A 142 7.14 6.78 -11.50
C SER A 142 5.69 6.38 -11.35
N ALA A 143 5.32 5.95 -10.14
CA ALA A 143 3.98 5.47 -9.83
C ALA A 143 2.98 6.62 -9.72
N ASN A 144 1.75 6.36 -10.15
CA ASN A 144 0.64 7.31 -10.10
C ASN A 144 -0.08 7.30 -8.74
N TYR A 145 0.22 6.33 -7.89
CA TYR A 145 -0.43 6.10 -6.60
C TYR A 145 0.61 5.97 -5.48
N GLY A 146 0.18 6.23 -4.25
CA GLY A 146 0.93 5.85 -3.07
C GLY A 146 0.99 4.32 -2.92
N VAL A 147 1.93 3.83 -2.13
CA VAL A 147 2.26 2.39 -2.06
C VAL A 147 1.09 1.47 -1.70
N SER A 148 0.05 1.97 -1.04
CA SER A 148 -1.16 1.19 -0.75
C SER A 148 -2.13 1.06 -1.94
N GLY A 149 -1.97 1.88 -2.97
CA GLY A 149 -2.73 1.81 -4.22
C GLY A 149 -1.99 1.09 -5.35
N ILE A 150 -0.80 0.57 -5.09
CA ILE A 150 0.02 -0.18 -6.05
C ILE A 150 -0.08 -1.66 -5.70
N PRO A 151 -0.49 -2.53 -6.62
CA PRO A 151 -0.52 -3.96 -6.38
C PRO A 151 0.90 -4.52 -6.24
N TYR A 152 1.03 -5.51 -5.37
CA TYR A 152 2.24 -6.30 -5.33
C TYR A 152 2.21 -7.35 -6.43
N VAL A 153 3.20 -7.35 -7.29
CA VAL A 153 3.31 -8.27 -8.44
C VAL A 153 4.59 -9.08 -8.33
N ASN A 154 4.43 -10.40 -8.45
CA ASN A 154 5.57 -11.30 -8.47
C ASN A 154 6.48 -11.06 -9.69
N GLY A 155 7.78 -10.99 -9.45
CA GLY A 155 8.78 -10.69 -10.48
C GLY A 155 8.87 -9.21 -10.87
N ALA A 156 7.97 -8.35 -10.39
CA ALA A 156 8.10 -6.92 -10.61
C ALA A 156 9.22 -6.32 -9.75
N THR A 157 9.86 -5.30 -10.28
CA THR A 157 10.86 -4.50 -9.56
C THR A 157 10.22 -3.21 -9.07
N TYR A 158 10.52 -2.88 -7.82
CA TYR A 158 10.08 -1.66 -7.14
C TYR A 158 11.29 -0.88 -6.65
N ALA A 159 11.25 0.43 -6.75
CA ALA A 159 12.27 1.29 -6.17
C ALA A 159 11.65 2.45 -5.39
N LEU A 160 12.24 2.77 -4.25
CA LEU A 160 12.02 4.00 -3.51
C LEU A 160 13.26 4.86 -3.71
N VAL A 161 13.10 6.05 -4.25
CA VAL A 161 14.21 6.95 -4.58
C VAL A 161 13.94 8.32 -3.98
N LEU A 162 14.89 8.85 -3.21
CA LEU A 162 14.81 10.21 -2.68
C LEU A 162 15.20 11.20 -3.77
N GLU A 163 14.21 11.93 -4.27
CA GLU A 163 14.39 12.93 -5.32
C GLU A 163 14.29 14.36 -4.81
N THR A 164 14.82 15.28 -5.57
CA THR A 164 14.75 16.73 -5.31
C THR A 164 14.06 17.43 -6.46
N PHE A 165 13.25 18.47 -6.13
CA PHE A 165 12.61 19.33 -7.13
C PHE A 165 13.61 20.29 -7.78
#